data_1aa7fa9c170c711eb96d4bb8b52afd83
#
_entry.id   1aa7fa9c170c711eb96d4bb8b52afd83
#
_cell.length_a   1.000
_cell.length_b   1.000
_cell.length_c   1.000
_cell.angle_alpha   90.00
_cell.angle_beta   90.00
_cell.angle_gamma   90.00
#
_symmetry.space_group_name_H-M   'P 1'
#
loop_
_entity.id
_entity.type
_entity.pdbx_description
1 polymer ?
#
loop_
_entity_poly.entity_id
_entity_poly.type
_entity_poly.pdbx_seq_one_letter_code
_entity_poly.pdbx_strand_id
1 'polypeptide(L)'
;EGGTAKMYTIEDKSKINHTLQVGDYFCADGKIVSVDAETVPESVIGIVCYVGNIQPSVTHEAYTETQDALRRDHPGCTHGLVVAMNYAEYNDSKTSVFSPQSRDYFYGNWFNSDDDWTGKFINTDTKTTDAEGVAALPFLGYNHTELMINSPSWENACQAGVNFVQAYRTKVVAPNITSDWFLASLKELDLLFRLKSTINARLKAVGGDELLEGSRHWSNAERTGNAQIVYQHNFSTGVINDKRRNEGAGYFRMMLAF
;
A
#
# COMPACT_ATOMS: atom_id res chain seq x y z
N GLU A 1 -10.60 -5.73 37.44
CA GLU A 1 -9.52 -6.68 37.09
C GLU A 1 -8.93 -6.21 35.75
N GLY A 2 -7.67 -5.73 35.82
CA GLY A 2 -7.00 -5.16 34.67
C GLY A 2 -6.74 -6.19 33.60
N GLY A 3 -7.31 -5.98 32.41
CA GLY A 3 -7.04 -6.78 31.25
C GLY A 3 -5.61 -6.54 30.78
N THR A 4 -4.77 -7.53 30.82
CA THR A 4 -3.40 -7.47 30.31
C THR A 4 -3.44 -7.28 28.79
N ALA A 5 -2.76 -6.28 28.26
CA ALA A 5 -2.58 -6.12 26.83
C ALA A 5 -2.03 -7.42 26.22
N LYS A 6 -2.81 -8.06 25.34
CA LYS A 6 -2.39 -9.30 24.68
C LYS A 6 -1.56 -8.94 23.46
N MET A 7 -0.27 -9.21 23.51
CA MET A 7 0.67 -9.02 22.40
C MET A 7 0.89 -10.35 21.67
N TYR A 8 0.93 -10.30 20.35
CA TYR A 8 1.19 -11.46 19.51
C TYR A 8 2.25 -11.16 18.49
N THR A 9 3.01 -12.19 18.12
CA THR A 9 3.90 -12.13 16.96
C THR A 9 3.28 -12.95 15.83
N ILE A 10 3.51 -12.55 14.62
CA ILE A 10 3.05 -13.27 13.42
C ILE A 10 3.63 -14.71 13.38
N GLU A 11 4.80 -14.90 13.97
CA GLU A 11 5.45 -16.21 14.10
C GLU A 11 4.75 -17.16 15.09
N ASP A 12 3.99 -16.61 16.02
CA ASP A 12 3.36 -17.35 17.12
C ASP A 12 1.88 -17.65 16.85
N LYS A 13 1.54 -18.00 15.61
CA LYS A 13 0.15 -18.26 15.16
C LYS A 13 -0.62 -19.25 16.03
N SER A 14 0.07 -20.24 16.61
CA SER A 14 -0.54 -21.25 17.52
C SER A 14 -0.93 -20.68 18.89
N LYS A 15 -0.45 -19.48 19.23
CA LYS A 15 -0.68 -18.81 20.52
C LYS A 15 -1.50 -17.53 20.40
N ILE A 16 -2.02 -17.21 19.21
CA ILE A 16 -2.90 -16.04 19.01
C ILE A 16 -4.22 -16.32 19.74
N ASN A 17 -4.38 -15.72 20.91
CA ASN A 17 -5.63 -15.79 21.70
C ASN A 17 -6.58 -14.61 21.43
N HIS A 18 -6.27 -13.81 20.41
CA HIS A 18 -7.08 -12.66 20.02
C HIS A 18 -7.36 -12.74 18.51
N THR A 19 -8.54 -12.42 18.13
CA THR A 19 -8.91 -12.33 16.72
C THR A 19 -8.35 -11.04 16.15
N LEU A 20 -7.53 -11.14 15.11
CA LEU A 20 -7.04 -9.98 14.37
C LEU A 20 -8.22 -9.14 13.88
N GLN A 21 -8.12 -7.84 14.04
CA GLN A 21 -9.15 -6.92 13.56
C GLN A 21 -8.58 -5.61 13.03
N VAL A 22 -9.36 -4.95 12.20
CA VAL A 22 -9.03 -3.61 11.73
C VAL A 22 -8.92 -2.65 12.91
N GLY A 23 -7.84 -1.88 12.94
CA GLY A 23 -7.52 -0.99 14.05
C GLY A 23 -6.47 -1.51 15.02
N ASP A 24 -6.09 -2.80 14.95
CA ASP A 24 -4.99 -3.33 15.74
C ASP A 24 -3.69 -2.60 15.45
N TYR A 25 -2.84 -2.47 16.46
CA TYR A 25 -1.57 -1.77 16.37
C TYR A 25 -0.46 -2.71 15.90
N PHE A 26 0.20 -2.37 14.82
CA PHE A 26 1.33 -3.12 14.28
C PHE A 26 2.65 -2.51 14.72
N CYS A 27 3.49 -3.28 15.41
CA CYS A 27 4.72 -2.82 16.05
C CYS A 27 5.99 -3.13 15.24
N ALA A 28 7.05 -2.39 15.49
CA ALA A 28 8.34 -2.50 14.80
C ALA A 28 9.01 -3.88 14.94
N ASP A 29 8.70 -4.64 15.97
CA ASP A 29 9.18 -6.01 16.19
C ASP A 29 8.27 -7.08 15.56
N GLY A 30 7.25 -6.68 14.82
CA GLY A 30 6.27 -7.57 14.18
C GLY A 30 5.13 -8.02 15.11
N LYS A 31 5.09 -7.56 16.36
CA LYS A 31 3.96 -7.83 17.24
C LYS A 31 2.73 -7.06 16.82
N ILE A 32 1.56 -7.69 17.02
CA ILE A 32 0.26 -7.05 16.82
C ILE A 32 -0.42 -6.94 18.19
N VAL A 33 -0.70 -5.71 18.57
CA VAL A 33 -1.38 -5.40 19.84
C VAL A 33 -2.84 -5.07 19.54
N SER A 34 -3.75 -5.70 20.28
CA SER A 34 -5.17 -5.49 20.10
C SER A 34 -5.55 -4.02 20.24
N VAL A 35 -6.45 -3.57 19.40
CA VAL A 35 -7.09 -2.25 19.51
C VAL A 35 -7.82 -2.07 20.85
N ASP A 36 -8.23 -3.16 21.50
CA ASP A 36 -8.90 -3.17 22.80
C ASP A 36 -7.92 -3.24 23.99
N ALA A 37 -6.60 -3.15 23.74
CA ALA A 37 -5.60 -3.12 24.79
C ALA A 37 -5.74 -1.86 25.66
N GLU A 38 -5.54 -2.00 26.97
CA GLU A 38 -5.63 -0.88 27.94
C GLU A 38 -4.59 0.22 27.64
N THR A 39 -3.45 -0.16 27.09
CA THR A 39 -2.36 0.76 26.78
C THR A 39 -1.96 0.65 25.32
N VAL A 40 -1.77 1.79 24.69
CA VAL A 40 -1.23 1.89 23.33
C VAL A 40 0.27 1.59 23.36
N PRO A 41 0.79 0.68 22.53
CA PRO A 41 2.23 0.38 22.50
C PRO A 41 3.06 1.55 21.96
N GLU A 42 4.29 1.70 22.46
CA GLU A 42 5.19 2.78 22.02
C GLU A 42 5.87 2.52 20.65
N SER A 43 5.98 1.25 20.26
CA SER A 43 6.74 0.84 19.06
C SER A 43 5.88 0.69 17.79
N VAL A 44 4.72 1.34 17.75
CA VAL A 44 3.79 1.26 16.61
C VAL A 44 4.42 1.86 15.36
N ILE A 45 4.37 1.11 14.25
CA ILE A 45 4.79 1.57 12.91
C ILE A 45 3.62 1.65 11.93
N GLY A 46 2.47 1.10 12.29
CA GLY A 46 1.27 1.15 11.46
C GLY A 46 0.04 0.58 12.14
N ILE A 47 -1.08 0.65 11.44
CA ILE A 47 -2.39 0.18 11.89
C ILE A 47 -2.89 -0.90 10.95
N VAL A 48 -3.38 -2.02 11.47
CA VAL A 48 -4.02 -3.06 10.67
C VAL A 48 -5.28 -2.48 10.02
N CYS A 49 -5.34 -2.51 8.69
CA CYS A 49 -6.47 -1.96 7.93
C CYS A 49 -7.22 -3.03 7.13
N TYR A 50 -6.70 -4.23 7.01
CA TYR A 50 -7.37 -5.36 6.39
C TYR A 50 -6.91 -6.67 7.04
N VAL A 51 -7.82 -7.61 7.22
CA VAL A 51 -7.55 -8.96 7.72
C VAL A 51 -8.04 -9.99 6.69
N GLY A 52 -7.15 -10.81 6.23
CA GLY A 52 -7.38 -11.84 5.22
C GLY A 52 -6.23 -11.97 4.23
N ASN A 53 -6.26 -13.01 3.42
CA ASN A 53 -5.24 -13.19 2.38
C ASN A 53 -5.41 -12.13 1.29
N ILE A 54 -4.31 -11.46 0.96
CA ILE A 54 -4.27 -10.36 -0.01
C ILE A 54 -3.44 -10.70 -1.26
N GLN A 55 -2.91 -11.92 -1.32
CA GLN A 55 -2.12 -12.36 -2.47
C GLN A 55 -3.02 -12.46 -3.73
N PRO A 56 -2.71 -11.73 -4.81
CA PRO A 56 -3.54 -11.70 -6.01
C PRO A 56 -3.87 -13.07 -6.59
N SER A 57 -2.91 -13.99 -6.65
CA SER A 57 -3.13 -15.33 -7.21
C SER A 57 -4.03 -16.23 -6.35
N VAL A 58 -4.25 -15.88 -5.08
CA VAL A 58 -5.17 -16.59 -4.19
C VAL A 58 -6.58 -16.02 -4.27
N THR A 59 -6.68 -14.70 -4.41
CA THR A 59 -7.97 -13.99 -4.41
C THR A 59 -8.61 -13.88 -5.79
N HIS A 60 -7.81 -14.04 -6.87
CA HIS A 60 -8.24 -13.87 -8.26
C HIS A 60 -7.63 -14.95 -9.14
N GLU A 61 -8.46 -15.88 -9.61
CA GLU A 61 -8.05 -17.04 -10.42
C GLU A 61 -7.38 -16.70 -11.76
N ALA A 62 -7.51 -15.45 -12.21
CA ALA A 62 -6.89 -14.99 -13.45
C ALA A 62 -5.35 -14.86 -13.36
N TYR A 63 -4.79 -14.87 -12.15
CA TYR A 63 -3.36 -14.65 -11.93
C TYR A 63 -2.65 -15.90 -11.45
N THR A 64 -1.44 -16.13 -11.96
CA THR A 64 -0.61 -17.27 -11.57
C THR A 64 0.27 -16.94 -10.35
N GLU A 65 0.75 -17.97 -9.66
CA GLU A 65 1.67 -17.81 -8.53
C GLU A 65 2.96 -17.08 -8.93
N THR A 66 3.45 -17.31 -10.14
CA THR A 66 4.69 -16.69 -10.65
C THR A 66 4.53 -15.21 -10.95
N GLN A 67 3.33 -14.77 -11.34
CA GLN A 67 3.00 -13.35 -11.55
C GLN A 67 2.72 -12.60 -10.26
N ASP A 68 2.39 -13.32 -9.19
CA ASP A 68 2.09 -12.74 -7.89
C ASP A 68 3.39 -12.39 -7.16
N ALA A 69 3.83 -11.15 -7.31
CA ALA A 69 5.07 -10.68 -6.71
C ALA A 69 5.07 -10.82 -5.19
N LEU A 70 3.94 -10.52 -4.52
CA LEU A 70 3.84 -10.65 -3.08
C LEU A 70 4.00 -12.11 -2.63
N ARG A 71 3.29 -13.04 -3.27
CA ARG A 71 3.38 -14.47 -2.94
C ARG A 71 4.78 -15.03 -3.22
N ARG A 72 5.40 -14.60 -4.32
CA ARG A 72 6.76 -15.03 -4.69
C ARG A 72 7.80 -14.55 -3.69
N ASP A 73 7.77 -13.27 -3.35
CA ASP A 73 8.82 -12.63 -2.56
C ASP A 73 8.57 -12.77 -1.05
N HIS A 74 7.30 -12.81 -0.63
CA HIS A 74 6.85 -12.89 0.76
C HIS A 74 5.69 -13.89 0.92
N PRO A 75 5.92 -15.20 0.74
CA PRO A 75 4.86 -16.21 0.73
C PRO A 75 4.10 -16.32 2.06
N GLY A 76 4.70 -15.87 3.15
CA GLY A 76 4.08 -15.83 4.48
C GLY A 76 3.09 -14.69 4.69
N CYS A 77 3.06 -13.67 3.82
CA CYS A 77 2.16 -12.52 3.94
C CYS A 77 0.74 -12.88 3.47
N THR A 78 -0.01 -13.54 4.34
CA THR A 78 -1.35 -14.08 4.06
C THR A 78 -2.43 -13.60 5.03
N HIS A 79 -2.09 -12.68 5.95
CA HIS A 79 -2.95 -12.33 7.08
C HIS A 79 -3.63 -10.98 6.94
N GLY A 80 -3.03 -10.03 6.22
CA GLY A 80 -3.64 -8.72 6.06
C GLY A 80 -2.72 -7.61 5.60
N LEU A 81 -3.23 -6.40 5.74
CA LEU A 81 -2.55 -5.14 5.41
C LEU A 81 -2.46 -4.23 6.61
N VAL A 82 -1.34 -3.54 6.68
CA VAL A 82 -1.05 -2.45 7.61
C VAL A 82 -0.91 -1.16 6.82
N VAL A 83 -1.56 -0.09 7.26
CA VAL A 83 -1.28 1.26 6.78
C VAL A 83 -0.17 1.88 7.64
N ALA A 84 0.78 2.51 7.02
CA ALA A 84 1.89 3.18 7.68
C ALA A 84 1.41 4.24 8.68
N MET A 85 2.12 4.41 9.81
CA MET A 85 1.80 5.40 10.83
C MET A 85 1.87 6.84 10.28
N ASN A 86 2.86 7.12 9.42
CA ASN A 86 3.08 8.45 8.86
C ASN A 86 3.04 8.45 7.34
N TYR A 87 2.81 9.62 6.74
CA TYR A 87 3.07 9.80 5.32
C TYR A 87 4.55 9.62 5.01
N ALA A 88 4.84 9.14 3.82
CA ALA A 88 6.20 9.15 3.32
C ALA A 88 6.66 10.61 3.12
N GLU A 89 7.95 10.82 3.34
CA GLU A 89 8.60 12.12 3.22
C GLU A 89 9.90 11.97 2.42
N TYR A 90 10.09 12.85 1.46
CA TYR A 90 11.29 12.91 0.65
C TYR A 90 11.66 14.37 0.39
N ASN A 91 12.94 14.74 0.61
CA ASN A 91 13.42 16.12 0.51
C ASN A 91 12.56 17.11 1.32
N ASP A 92 12.30 16.79 2.59
CA ASP A 92 11.51 17.59 3.53
C ASP A 92 10.05 17.87 3.07
N SER A 93 9.51 17.07 2.15
CA SER A 93 8.15 17.21 1.69
C SER A 93 7.38 15.88 1.78
N LYS A 94 6.12 15.96 2.20
CA LYS A 94 5.17 14.84 2.20
C LYS A 94 4.36 14.75 0.90
N THR A 95 4.50 15.72 0.01
CA THR A 95 3.76 15.80 -1.25
C THR A 95 4.68 16.08 -2.42
N SER A 96 4.35 15.52 -3.58
CA SER A 96 5.01 15.81 -4.85
C SER A 96 4.08 15.50 -6.03
N VAL A 97 4.50 15.90 -7.24
CA VAL A 97 4.03 15.26 -8.47
C VAL A 97 4.49 13.81 -8.47
N PHE A 98 3.85 12.94 -9.25
CA PHE A 98 4.24 11.52 -9.31
C PHE A 98 5.55 11.31 -10.09
N SER A 99 5.75 12.12 -11.13
CA SER A 99 6.97 12.13 -11.93
C SER A 99 7.21 13.52 -12.52
N PRO A 100 8.45 13.96 -12.73
CA PRO A 100 8.74 15.23 -13.39
C PRO A 100 8.40 15.21 -14.89
N GLN A 101 8.34 14.02 -15.50
CA GLN A 101 8.04 13.86 -16.91
C GLN A 101 6.54 13.68 -17.14
N SER A 102 6.05 14.16 -18.29
CA SER A 102 4.62 14.09 -18.61
C SER A 102 4.20 12.81 -19.33
N ARG A 103 5.14 12.08 -19.90
CA ARG A 103 4.86 10.93 -20.77
C ARG A 103 5.92 9.88 -20.63
N ASP A 104 5.59 8.82 -19.95
CA ASP A 104 6.28 7.54 -20.02
C ASP A 104 5.46 6.51 -19.24
N TYR A 105 5.64 5.24 -19.54
CA TYR A 105 4.97 4.18 -18.80
C TYR A 105 5.98 3.52 -17.86
N PHE A 106 5.59 3.25 -16.62
CA PHE A 106 6.34 2.32 -15.82
C PHE A 106 5.92 0.85 -16.06
N TYR A 107 4.77 0.61 -16.70
CA TYR A 107 4.47 -0.68 -17.32
C TYR A 107 5.05 -0.78 -18.71
N GLY A 108 4.90 0.26 -19.52
CA GLY A 108 5.45 0.41 -20.85
C GLY A 108 5.03 -0.64 -21.88
N ASN A 109 5.41 -0.38 -23.13
CA ASN A 109 5.30 -1.38 -24.18
C ASN A 109 6.27 -2.55 -23.96
N TRP A 110 7.39 -2.31 -23.28
CA TRP A 110 8.39 -3.31 -22.93
C TRP A 110 7.84 -4.39 -22.02
N PHE A 111 6.88 -4.08 -21.13
CA PHE A 111 6.27 -5.06 -20.25
C PHE A 111 5.64 -6.23 -21.03
N ASN A 112 4.85 -5.91 -22.07
CA ASN A 112 4.16 -6.94 -22.87
C ASN A 112 5.07 -7.61 -23.91
N SER A 113 6.25 -7.06 -24.19
CA SER A 113 7.21 -7.62 -25.15
C SER A 113 8.28 -8.51 -24.50
N ASP A 114 8.26 -8.62 -23.18
CA ASP A 114 9.25 -9.36 -22.40
C ASP A 114 8.53 -10.38 -21.51
N ASP A 115 8.73 -11.68 -21.81
CA ASP A 115 8.12 -12.78 -21.05
C ASP A 115 8.57 -12.78 -19.58
N ASP A 116 9.77 -12.28 -19.29
CA ASP A 116 10.26 -12.17 -17.91
C ASP A 116 9.41 -11.23 -17.07
N TRP A 117 8.91 -10.14 -17.64
CA TRP A 117 8.04 -9.20 -16.94
C TRP A 117 6.62 -9.73 -16.80
N THR A 118 6.03 -10.24 -17.90
CA THR A 118 4.67 -10.81 -17.90
C THR A 118 4.57 -12.07 -17.03
N GLY A 119 5.67 -12.79 -16.87
CA GLY A 119 5.77 -13.94 -15.99
C GLY A 119 5.97 -13.61 -14.51
N LYS A 120 6.43 -12.41 -14.17
CA LYS A 120 6.83 -12.02 -12.79
C LYS A 120 5.91 -11.00 -12.14
N PHE A 121 5.16 -10.24 -12.92
CA PHE A 121 4.31 -9.17 -12.42
C PHE A 121 2.92 -9.23 -13.06
N ILE A 122 1.96 -8.65 -12.35
CA ILE A 122 0.61 -8.45 -12.85
C ILE A 122 0.54 -7.04 -13.45
N ASN A 123 0.16 -6.95 -14.73
CA ASN A 123 -0.20 -5.71 -15.36
C ASN A 123 -1.72 -5.68 -15.55
N THR A 124 -2.42 -4.99 -14.68
CA THR A 124 -3.85 -4.81 -14.84
C THR A 124 -4.18 -3.64 -15.75
N ASP A 125 -5.10 -3.87 -16.67
CA ASP A 125 -5.74 -2.79 -17.42
C ASP A 125 -6.67 -2.03 -16.45
N THR A 126 -6.11 -1.01 -15.80
CA THR A 126 -6.88 -0.20 -14.87
C THR A 126 -7.53 0.95 -15.63
N LYS A 127 -8.74 0.73 -16.12
CA LYS A 127 -9.60 1.77 -16.71
C LYS A 127 -10.72 2.19 -15.76
N THR A 128 -11.00 1.38 -14.76
CA THR A 128 -12.09 1.62 -13.84
C THR A 128 -11.74 2.63 -12.76
N THR A 129 -12.62 3.57 -12.53
CA THR A 129 -12.54 4.57 -11.47
C THR A 129 -13.80 4.61 -10.61
N ASP A 130 -14.79 3.77 -10.92
CA ASP A 130 -15.97 3.62 -10.08
C ASP A 130 -15.72 2.70 -8.90
N ALA A 131 -16.45 2.91 -7.81
CA ALA A 131 -16.22 2.21 -6.54
C ALA A 131 -16.43 0.69 -6.65
N GLU A 132 -17.36 0.23 -7.48
CA GLU A 132 -17.64 -1.20 -7.66
C GLU A 132 -16.50 -1.88 -8.41
N GLY A 133 -16.04 -1.28 -9.50
CA GLY A 133 -14.91 -1.80 -10.28
C GLY A 133 -13.62 -1.82 -9.48
N VAL A 134 -13.35 -0.77 -8.68
CA VAL A 134 -12.17 -0.72 -7.81
C VAL A 134 -12.24 -1.77 -6.71
N ALA A 135 -13.40 -2.01 -6.12
CA ALA A 135 -13.58 -3.04 -5.11
C ALA A 135 -13.34 -4.46 -5.66
N ALA A 136 -13.59 -4.67 -6.95
CA ALA A 136 -13.35 -5.93 -7.65
C ALA A 136 -11.89 -6.17 -8.04
N LEU A 137 -11.01 -5.16 -7.95
CA LEU A 137 -9.58 -5.33 -8.23
C LEU A 137 -8.90 -6.20 -7.16
N PRO A 138 -7.82 -6.92 -7.50
CA PRO A 138 -6.93 -7.48 -6.50
C PRO A 138 -6.18 -6.36 -5.76
N PHE A 139 -5.59 -6.68 -4.61
CA PHE A 139 -4.62 -5.81 -3.95
C PHE A 139 -3.30 -5.85 -4.72
N LEU A 140 -2.93 -4.75 -5.36
CA LEU A 140 -1.77 -4.68 -6.26
C LEU A 140 -0.67 -3.71 -5.81
N GLY A 141 -0.82 -3.12 -4.64
CA GLY A 141 0.14 -2.13 -4.15
C GLY A 141 1.58 -2.65 -4.13
N TYR A 142 1.81 -3.85 -3.59
CA TYR A 142 3.13 -4.48 -3.61
C TYR A 142 3.61 -4.77 -5.03
N ASN A 143 2.80 -5.46 -5.82
CA ASN A 143 3.14 -5.80 -7.20
C ASN A 143 3.52 -4.58 -8.06
N HIS A 144 2.71 -3.54 -8.00
CA HIS A 144 2.95 -2.31 -8.76
C HIS A 144 4.17 -1.54 -8.24
N THR A 145 4.43 -1.56 -6.93
CA THR A 145 5.62 -0.91 -6.36
C THR A 145 6.89 -1.60 -6.83
N GLU A 146 6.95 -2.93 -6.77
CA GLU A 146 8.11 -3.67 -7.26
C GLU A 146 8.29 -3.51 -8.78
N LEU A 147 7.21 -3.47 -9.53
CA LEU A 147 7.25 -3.17 -10.96
C LEU A 147 7.79 -1.77 -11.24
N MET A 148 7.35 -0.74 -10.49
CA MET A 148 7.89 0.62 -10.61
C MET A 148 9.39 0.68 -10.36
N ILE A 149 9.85 0.07 -9.27
CA ILE A 149 11.26 0.10 -8.85
C ILE A 149 12.15 -0.59 -9.88
N ASN A 150 11.67 -1.67 -10.49
CA ASN A 150 12.41 -2.44 -11.48
C ASN A 150 12.22 -1.92 -12.92
N SER A 151 11.30 -1.00 -13.15
CA SER A 151 11.04 -0.45 -14.48
C SER A 151 12.30 0.21 -15.07
N PRO A 152 12.69 -0.09 -16.32
CA PRO A 152 13.80 0.61 -16.98
C PRO A 152 13.53 2.11 -17.20
N SER A 153 12.27 2.53 -17.13
CA SER A 153 11.84 3.93 -17.28
C SER A 153 11.53 4.63 -15.96
N TRP A 154 11.88 4.06 -14.79
CA TRP A 154 11.43 4.58 -13.50
C TRP A 154 11.75 6.06 -13.26
N GLU A 155 12.93 6.53 -13.70
CA GLU A 155 13.34 7.95 -13.55
C GLU A 155 12.43 8.92 -14.31
N ASN A 156 11.86 8.49 -15.42
CA ASN A 156 10.95 9.31 -16.22
C ASN A 156 9.47 9.08 -15.84
N ALA A 157 9.12 7.82 -15.57
CA ALA A 157 7.73 7.41 -15.44
C ALA A 157 7.16 7.58 -14.02
N CYS A 158 7.98 7.34 -12.98
CA CYS A 158 7.52 7.25 -11.59
C CYS A 158 8.57 7.68 -10.55
N GLN A 159 9.46 8.60 -10.91
CA GLN A 159 10.61 8.99 -10.09
C GLN A 159 10.23 9.34 -8.64
N ALA A 160 9.23 10.20 -8.43
CA ALA A 160 8.84 10.56 -7.09
C ALA A 160 8.21 9.37 -6.35
N GLY A 161 7.35 8.59 -7.02
CA GLY A 161 6.78 7.37 -6.43
C GLY A 161 7.86 6.44 -5.88
N VAL A 162 8.92 6.17 -6.67
CA VAL A 162 10.06 5.34 -6.25
C VAL A 162 10.85 6.00 -5.11
N ASN A 163 11.16 7.30 -5.23
CA ASN A 163 11.94 8.00 -4.21
C ASN A 163 11.24 8.04 -2.85
N PHE A 164 9.92 8.28 -2.82
CA PHE A 164 9.14 8.26 -1.58
C PHE A 164 9.08 6.86 -0.95
N VAL A 165 8.94 5.81 -1.75
CA VAL A 165 8.97 4.41 -1.26
C VAL A 165 10.33 4.10 -0.64
N GLN A 166 11.42 4.39 -1.34
CA GLN A 166 12.77 4.08 -0.85
C GLN A 166 13.14 4.89 0.38
N ALA A 167 12.77 6.17 0.43
CA ALA A 167 12.96 7.01 1.61
C ALA A 167 12.20 6.45 2.83
N TYR A 168 10.96 5.99 2.64
CA TYR A 168 10.18 5.39 3.71
C TYR A 168 10.77 4.06 4.19
N ARG A 169 11.16 3.18 3.28
CA ARG A 169 11.83 1.89 3.60
C ARG A 169 13.12 2.11 4.43
N THR A 170 13.85 3.16 4.12
CA THR A 170 15.07 3.52 4.88
C THR A 170 14.75 4.08 6.27
N LYS A 171 13.69 4.89 6.38
CA LYS A 171 13.30 5.55 7.63
C LYS A 171 12.60 4.61 8.60
N VAL A 172 11.77 3.71 8.10
CA VAL A 172 10.95 2.77 8.89
C VAL A 172 11.22 1.36 8.39
N VAL A 173 12.06 0.64 9.13
CA VAL A 173 12.43 -0.73 8.76
C VAL A 173 11.24 -1.66 9.00
N ALA A 174 10.84 -2.38 7.97
CA ALA A 174 9.81 -3.41 8.07
C ALA A 174 10.36 -4.66 8.78
N PRO A 175 9.56 -5.35 9.64
CA PRO A 175 9.96 -6.63 10.21
C PRO A 175 10.20 -7.70 9.12
N ASN A 176 11.20 -8.56 9.30
CA ASN A 176 11.60 -9.58 8.32
C ASN A 176 10.48 -10.57 7.90
N ILE A 177 9.45 -10.69 8.73
CA ILE A 177 8.30 -11.59 8.50
C ILE A 177 7.19 -10.94 7.68
N THR A 178 7.37 -9.70 7.25
CA THR A 178 6.42 -8.92 6.46
C THR A 178 6.96 -8.64 5.07
N SER A 179 6.14 -8.04 4.22
CA SER A 179 6.65 -7.41 3.00
C SER A 179 7.50 -6.19 3.34
N ASP A 180 8.26 -5.69 2.36
CA ASP A 180 8.72 -4.32 2.43
C ASP A 180 7.55 -3.34 2.30
N TRP A 181 7.75 -2.09 2.76
CA TRP A 181 6.78 -1.03 2.55
C TRP A 181 6.57 -0.77 1.06
N PHE A 182 5.33 -0.61 0.66
CA PHE A 182 4.94 -0.33 -0.72
C PHE A 182 3.93 0.81 -0.80
N LEU A 183 3.88 1.48 -1.94
CA LEU A 183 2.89 2.52 -2.20
C LEU A 183 1.52 1.88 -2.44
N ALA A 184 0.48 2.43 -1.83
CA ALA A 184 -0.89 1.96 -2.02
C ALA A 184 -1.32 2.03 -3.50
N SER A 185 -2.04 1.01 -3.98
CA SER A 185 -2.74 1.04 -5.26
C SER A 185 -4.19 1.51 -5.08
N LEU A 186 -5.00 1.43 -6.11
CA LEU A 186 -6.38 1.93 -6.08
C LEU A 186 -7.24 1.25 -5.02
N LYS A 187 -7.18 -0.08 -4.95
CA LYS A 187 -7.98 -0.84 -3.98
C LYS A 187 -7.60 -0.54 -2.54
N GLU A 188 -6.31 -0.43 -2.27
CA GLU A 188 -5.81 -0.06 -0.96
C GLU A 188 -6.24 1.36 -0.57
N LEU A 189 -6.14 2.33 -1.47
CA LEU A 189 -6.59 3.70 -1.19
C LEU A 189 -8.11 3.78 -0.97
N ASP A 190 -8.91 3.08 -1.75
CA ASP A 190 -10.35 3.01 -1.56
C ASP A 190 -10.72 2.34 -0.22
N LEU A 191 -10.00 1.30 0.16
CA LEU A 191 -10.13 0.67 1.49
C LEU A 191 -9.84 1.68 2.61
N LEU A 192 -8.72 2.40 2.50
CA LEU A 192 -8.35 3.43 3.50
C LEU A 192 -9.36 4.56 3.56
N PHE A 193 -9.89 5.00 2.42
CA PHE A 193 -10.94 6.02 2.37
C PHE A 193 -12.19 5.56 3.13
N ARG A 194 -12.65 4.34 2.89
CA ARG A 194 -13.84 3.79 3.59
C ARG A 194 -13.62 3.59 5.08
N LEU A 195 -12.40 3.24 5.50
CA LEU A 195 -12.02 3.04 6.89
C LEU A 195 -11.46 4.30 7.57
N LYS A 196 -11.44 5.44 6.87
CA LYS A 196 -10.76 6.66 7.30
C LYS A 196 -11.03 7.03 8.76
N SER A 197 -12.29 7.01 9.19
CA SER A 197 -12.66 7.37 10.56
C SER A 197 -12.03 6.42 11.59
N THR A 198 -12.12 5.11 11.35
CA THR A 198 -11.56 4.09 12.24
C THR A 198 -10.04 4.19 12.30
N ILE A 199 -9.40 4.31 11.15
CA ILE A 199 -7.92 4.39 11.04
C ILE A 199 -7.41 5.68 11.68
N ASN A 200 -8.04 6.83 11.42
CA ASN A 200 -7.63 8.10 12.00
C ASN A 200 -7.72 8.13 13.52
N ALA A 201 -8.74 7.49 14.10
CA ALA A 201 -8.82 7.38 15.57
C ALA A 201 -7.60 6.65 16.16
N ARG A 202 -7.07 5.64 15.44
CA ARG A 202 -5.88 4.88 15.88
C ARG A 202 -4.59 5.64 15.59
N LEU A 203 -4.45 6.23 14.41
CA LEU A 203 -3.30 7.07 14.07
C LEU A 203 -3.13 8.22 15.06
N LYS A 204 -4.23 8.89 15.41
CA LYS A 204 -4.22 9.94 16.42
C LYS A 204 -3.77 9.45 17.80
N ALA A 205 -4.21 8.25 18.22
CA ALA A 205 -3.83 7.66 19.49
C ALA A 205 -2.32 7.36 19.60
N VAL A 206 -1.64 7.11 18.45
CA VAL A 206 -0.20 6.84 18.41
C VAL A 206 0.64 8.06 17.98
N GLY A 207 0.01 9.23 17.79
CA GLY A 207 0.69 10.44 17.33
C GLY A 207 1.13 10.37 15.85
N GLY A 208 0.46 9.55 15.05
CA GLY A 208 0.71 9.42 13.62
C GLY A 208 -0.02 10.46 12.77
N ASP A 209 0.32 10.48 11.49
CA ASP A 209 -0.35 11.35 10.51
C ASP A 209 -1.74 10.78 10.15
N GLU A 210 -2.80 11.51 10.49
CA GLU A 210 -4.15 11.16 10.08
C GLU A 210 -4.30 11.18 8.54
N LEU A 211 -5.18 10.35 8.00
CA LEU A 211 -5.58 10.38 6.60
C LEU A 211 -6.40 11.66 6.36
N LEU A 212 -5.76 12.66 5.78
CA LEU A 212 -6.28 14.02 5.72
C LEU A 212 -7.51 14.14 4.80
N GLU A 213 -8.57 14.75 5.30
CA GLU A 213 -9.68 15.19 4.48
C GLU A 213 -9.24 16.31 3.51
N GLY A 214 -9.77 16.31 2.30
CA GLY A 214 -9.37 17.26 1.26
C GLY A 214 -8.03 16.93 0.59
N SER A 215 -7.32 15.93 1.05
CA SER A 215 -6.06 15.53 0.45
C SER A 215 -6.26 14.58 -0.73
N ARG A 216 -5.31 14.63 -1.64
CA ARG A 216 -5.19 13.71 -2.77
C ARG A 216 -4.03 12.77 -2.52
N HIS A 217 -4.27 11.48 -2.74
CA HIS A 217 -3.26 10.44 -2.56
C HIS A 217 -2.94 9.82 -3.91
N TRP A 218 -1.66 9.76 -4.24
CA TRP A 218 -1.20 9.02 -5.40
C TRP A 218 -1.38 7.52 -5.18
N SER A 219 -1.99 6.86 -6.15
CA SER A 219 -1.87 5.41 -6.29
C SER A 219 -0.62 5.09 -7.10
N ASN A 220 -0.21 3.82 -7.09
CA ASN A 220 0.76 3.31 -8.05
C ASN A 220 0.09 2.63 -9.26
N ALA A 221 -1.14 2.98 -9.55
CA ALA A 221 -1.88 2.48 -10.70
C ALA A 221 -1.82 3.46 -11.87
N GLU A 222 -1.27 3.00 -12.98
CA GLU A 222 -1.16 3.73 -14.24
C GLU A 222 -2.39 3.44 -15.11
N ARG A 223 -2.88 4.44 -15.83
CA ARG A 223 -3.98 4.25 -16.76
C ARG A 223 -3.49 3.59 -18.03
N THR A 224 -4.01 2.40 -18.33
CA THR A 224 -3.69 1.69 -19.56
C THR A 224 -4.07 2.51 -20.81
N GLY A 225 -3.15 2.56 -21.75
CA GLY A 225 -3.32 3.29 -23.03
C GLY A 225 -3.11 4.80 -22.91
N ASN A 226 -2.74 5.33 -21.74
CA ASN A 226 -2.41 6.75 -21.59
C ASN A 226 -1.20 6.98 -20.67
N ALA A 227 -0.03 7.11 -21.27
CA ALA A 227 1.26 7.34 -20.59
C ALA A 227 1.33 8.59 -19.70
N GLN A 228 0.36 9.49 -19.80
CA GLN A 228 0.36 10.70 -19.00
C GLN A 228 -0.29 10.52 -17.63
N ILE A 229 -1.13 9.49 -17.48
CA ILE A 229 -2.07 9.39 -16.36
C ILE A 229 -1.62 8.36 -15.34
N VAL A 230 -1.58 8.80 -14.08
CA VAL A 230 -1.58 7.98 -12.87
C VAL A 230 -2.78 8.39 -12.04
N TYR A 231 -3.41 7.46 -11.36
CA TYR A 231 -4.61 7.76 -10.60
C TYR A 231 -4.31 8.38 -9.25
N GLN A 232 -5.14 9.36 -8.87
CA GLN A 232 -5.20 9.91 -7.51
C GLN A 232 -6.55 9.62 -6.88
N HIS A 233 -6.56 9.26 -5.61
CA HIS A 233 -7.77 9.16 -4.81
C HIS A 233 -7.96 10.42 -3.97
N ASN A 234 -9.12 11.06 -4.08
CA ASN A 234 -9.50 12.24 -3.30
C ASN A 234 -10.22 11.80 -2.02
N PHE A 235 -9.59 11.98 -0.88
CA PHE A 235 -10.14 11.57 0.43
C PHE A 235 -11.21 12.53 1.00
N SER A 236 -11.49 13.62 0.32
CA SER A 236 -12.66 14.48 0.64
C SER A 236 -13.94 13.90 0.03
N THR A 237 -13.88 13.44 -1.22
CA THR A 237 -15.05 13.08 -2.01
C THR A 237 -15.18 11.60 -2.30
N GLY A 238 -14.11 10.81 -2.10
CA GLY A 238 -14.03 9.41 -2.52
C GLY A 238 -13.79 9.23 -4.02
N VAL A 239 -13.66 10.31 -4.79
CA VAL A 239 -13.49 10.24 -6.24
C VAL A 239 -12.05 9.85 -6.59
N ILE A 240 -11.94 8.91 -7.51
CA ILE A 240 -10.67 8.54 -8.15
C ILE A 240 -10.55 9.35 -9.44
N ASN A 241 -9.47 10.12 -9.53
CA ASN A 241 -9.24 11.03 -10.64
C ASN A 241 -8.11 10.56 -11.53
N ASP A 242 -8.30 10.68 -12.82
CA ASP A 242 -7.23 10.71 -13.80
C ASP A 242 -6.38 11.95 -13.54
N LYS A 243 -5.09 11.75 -13.29
CA LYS A 243 -4.19 12.87 -13.05
C LYS A 243 -2.90 12.73 -13.87
N ARG A 244 -2.52 13.81 -14.54
CA ARG A 244 -1.22 13.81 -15.20
C ARG A 244 -0.13 13.67 -14.14
N ARG A 245 0.81 12.75 -14.39
CA ARG A 245 1.87 12.39 -13.43
C ARG A 245 2.79 13.54 -13.05
N ASN A 246 2.92 14.55 -13.90
CA ASN A 246 3.73 15.73 -13.66
C ASN A 246 2.93 16.95 -13.20
N GLU A 247 1.65 16.78 -12.87
CA GLU A 247 0.76 17.86 -12.46
C GLU A 247 0.11 17.57 -11.11
N GLY A 248 0.05 18.60 -10.28
CA GLY A 248 -0.63 18.55 -8.99
C GLY A 248 0.06 17.66 -7.97
N ALA A 249 0.34 18.23 -6.82
CA ALA A 249 0.91 17.49 -5.72
C ALA A 249 -0.12 16.54 -5.09
N GLY A 250 0.38 15.39 -4.61
CA GLY A 250 -0.38 14.42 -3.84
C GLY A 250 0.50 13.76 -2.79
N TYR A 251 -0.14 13.20 -1.76
CA TYR A 251 0.52 12.46 -0.70
C TYR A 251 0.82 11.03 -1.14
N PHE A 252 1.85 10.44 -0.53
CA PHE A 252 2.25 9.05 -0.72
C PHE A 252 2.05 8.29 0.58
N ARG A 253 1.07 7.39 0.62
CA ARG A 253 0.78 6.56 1.81
C ARG A 253 1.30 5.16 1.59
N MET A 254 2.19 4.72 2.49
CA MET A 254 2.76 3.39 2.43
C MET A 254 1.87 2.37 3.11
N MET A 255 1.96 1.14 2.62
CA MET A 255 1.29 -0.04 3.12
C MET A 255 2.32 -1.15 3.36
N LEU A 256 1.94 -2.14 4.15
CA LEU A 256 2.74 -3.32 4.44
C LEU A 256 1.81 -4.54 4.47
N ALA A 257 2.27 -5.66 3.93
CA ALA A 257 1.60 -6.96 4.03
C ALA A 257 2.23 -7.82 5.13
N PHE A 258 1.40 -8.59 5.83
CA PHE A 258 1.85 -9.49 6.90
C PHE A 258 1.15 -10.83 6.89
#